data_ed8b368b91eb161ec365f2587e0b8a8d
#
_entry.id   ed8b368b91eb161ec365f2587e0b8a8d
#
_cell.length_a   1.000
_cell.length_b   1.000
_cell.length_c   1.000
_cell.angle_alpha   90.00
_cell.angle_beta   90.00
_cell.angle_gamma   90.00
#
_symmetry.space_group_name_H-M   'P 1'
#
loop_
_entity.id
_entity.type
_entity.pdbx_description
1 polymer ?
#
loop_
_entity_poly.entity_id
_entity_poly.type
_entity_poly.pdbx_seq_one_letter_code
_entity_poly.pdbx_strand_id
1 'polypeptide(L)'
;MKRVHLICNAHLDPVWLWRWQEGCTEALSTFRTAEAFTEEFPDFVFNHNEAILYEWVKENEPELFARIQRKVKEGKWHIMGGWYLQPDCNMPNGESIIRNISEGHR
;
A
#
# COMPACT_ATOMS: atom_id res chain seq x y z
N MET A 1 -27.40 -16.02 -10.97
CA MET A 1 -26.00 -15.97 -11.47
C MET A 1 -25.05 -15.70 -10.29
N LYS A 2 -24.01 -16.49 -10.14
CA LYS A 2 -22.97 -16.24 -9.12
C LYS A 2 -22.03 -15.16 -9.63
N ARG A 3 -21.69 -14.20 -8.78
CA ARG A 3 -20.75 -13.12 -9.10
C ARG A 3 -19.48 -13.31 -8.27
N VAL A 4 -18.31 -13.24 -8.91
CA VAL A 4 -17.01 -13.32 -8.25
C VAL A 4 -16.32 -11.97 -8.40
N HIS A 5 -15.82 -11.43 -7.30
CA HIS A 5 -15.04 -10.20 -7.29
C HIS A 5 -13.56 -10.53 -7.02
N LEU A 6 -12.69 -10.10 -7.93
CA LEU A 6 -11.24 -10.20 -7.77
C LEU A 6 -10.69 -8.87 -7.28
N ILE A 7 -10.09 -8.87 -6.09
CA ILE A 7 -9.52 -7.68 -5.47
C ILE A 7 -8.00 -7.80 -5.56
N CYS A 8 -7.38 -6.96 -6.37
CA CYS A 8 -5.93 -7.00 -6.59
C CYS A 8 -5.21 -6.31 -5.44
N ASN A 9 -4.26 -7.03 -4.85
CA ASN A 9 -3.39 -6.55 -3.79
C ASN A 9 -2.01 -7.19 -3.95
N ALA A 10 -0.98 -6.54 -3.43
CA ALA A 10 0.36 -7.11 -3.29
C ALA A 10 0.73 -7.14 -1.82
N HIS A 11 1.00 -8.32 -1.28
CA HIS A 11 1.52 -8.43 0.09
C HIS A 11 2.99 -8.04 0.09
N LEU A 12 3.34 -7.03 0.87
CA LEU A 12 4.70 -6.51 1.00
C LEU A 12 5.08 -6.47 2.48
N ASP A 13 6.20 -7.11 2.81
CA ASP A 13 6.80 -7.00 4.13
C ASP A 13 7.92 -5.94 4.07
N PRO A 14 7.73 -4.76 4.67
CA PRO A 14 8.74 -3.69 4.64
C PRO A 14 10.08 -4.13 5.22
N VAL A 15 10.03 -4.99 6.22
CA VAL A 15 11.20 -5.63 6.84
C VAL A 15 10.85 -7.06 7.18
N TRP A 16 11.72 -7.99 6.81
CA TRP A 16 11.64 -9.40 7.22
C TRP A 16 13.05 -10.00 7.30
N LEU A 17 13.40 -10.91 6.38
CA LEU A 17 14.74 -11.48 6.23
C LEU A 17 15.67 -10.55 5.42
N TRP A 18 15.23 -9.34 5.19
CA TRP A 18 15.94 -8.26 4.50
C TRP A 18 15.82 -6.94 5.27
N ARG A 19 16.64 -5.98 4.89
CA ARG A 19 16.64 -4.65 5.49
C ARG A 19 15.53 -3.78 4.88
N TRP A 20 15.16 -2.72 5.58
CA TRP A 20 14.10 -1.80 5.13
C TRP A 20 14.38 -1.17 3.76
N GLN A 21 15.66 -0.97 3.39
CA GLN A 21 16.02 -0.42 2.08
C GLN A 21 15.59 -1.35 0.93
N GLU A 22 15.74 -2.64 1.12
CA GLU A 22 15.28 -3.64 0.15
C GLU A 22 13.75 -3.65 0.08
N GLY A 23 13.09 -3.61 1.24
CA GLY A 23 11.62 -3.49 1.31
C GLY A 23 11.10 -2.22 0.64
N CYS A 24 11.78 -1.10 0.82
CA CYS A 24 11.47 0.15 0.15
C CYS A 24 11.60 0.03 -1.38
N THR A 25 12.68 -0.57 -1.86
CA THR A 25 12.90 -0.80 -3.30
C THR A 25 11.78 -1.65 -3.90
N GLU A 26 11.39 -2.72 -3.23
CA GLU A 26 10.29 -3.59 -3.68
C GLU A 26 8.94 -2.87 -3.66
N ALA A 27 8.70 -2.03 -2.66
CA ALA A 27 7.48 -1.23 -2.60
C ALA A 27 7.40 -0.25 -3.78
N LEU A 28 8.49 0.46 -4.08
CA LEU A 28 8.55 1.37 -5.22
C LEU A 28 8.31 0.63 -6.54
N SER A 29 8.95 -0.52 -6.74
CA SER A 29 8.78 -1.37 -7.93
C SER A 29 7.34 -1.84 -8.08
N THR A 30 6.74 -2.35 -7.00
CA THR A 30 5.36 -2.83 -6.98
C THR A 30 4.38 -1.70 -7.29
N PHE A 31 4.54 -0.54 -6.68
CA PHE A 31 3.64 0.59 -6.87
C PHE A 31 3.76 1.20 -8.27
N ARG A 32 4.97 1.26 -8.84
CA ARG A 32 5.14 1.65 -10.26
C ARG A 32 4.41 0.70 -11.19
N THR A 33 4.56 -0.60 -10.97
CA THR A 33 3.91 -1.63 -11.78
C THR A 33 2.39 -1.56 -11.65
N ALA A 34 1.87 -1.45 -10.44
CA ALA A 34 0.44 -1.35 -10.19
C ALA A 34 -0.16 -0.09 -10.83
N GLU A 35 0.53 1.05 -10.72
CA GLU A 35 0.08 2.30 -11.34
C GLU A 35 0.06 2.19 -12.86
N ALA A 36 1.11 1.60 -13.46
CA ALA A 36 1.14 1.35 -14.91
C ALA A 36 0.00 0.44 -15.36
N PHE A 37 -0.34 -0.59 -14.58
CA PHE A 37 -1.45 -1.49 -14.90
C PHE A 37 -2.81 -0.79 -14.84
N THR A 38 -2.99 0.21 -13.99
CA THR A 38 -4.23 1.00 -13.97
C THR A 38 -4.41 1.80 -15.27
N GLU A 39 -3.32 2.15 -15.96
CA GLU A 39 -3.37 2.82 -17.26
C GLU A 39 -3.57 1.81 -18.41
N GLU A 40 -2.87 0.67 -18.36
CA GLU A 40 -2.88 -0.32 -19.42
C GLU A 40 -4.18 -1.13 -19.45
N PHE A 41 -4.72 -1.46 -18.27
CA PHE A 41 -5.92 -2.30 -18.16
C PHE A 41 -7.07 -1.51 -17.53
N PRO A 42 -8.11 -1.14 -18.30
CA PRO A 42 -9.20 -0.27 -17.79
C PRO A 42 -9.96 -0.82 -16.60
N ASP A 43 -10.05 -2.15 -16.49
CA ASP A 43 -10.78 -2.82 -15.41
C ASP A 43 -9.90 -3.15 -14.20
N PHE A 44 -8.60 -2.85 -14.27
CA PHE A 44 -7.69 -3.12 -13.17
C PHE A 44 -7.84 -2.07 -12.06
N VAL A 45 -8.10 -2.55 -10.86
CA VAL A 45 -8.17 -1.74 -9.64
C VAL A 45 -7.21 -2.32 -8.63
N PHE A 46 -6.33 -1.48 -8.10
CA PHE A 46 -5.34 -1.88 -7.10
C PHE A 46 -5.74 -1.43 -5.70
N ASN A 47 -5.34 -2.19 -4.70
CA ASN A 47 -5.60 -1.88 -3.31
C ASN A 47 -4.34 -2.16 -2.47
N HIS A 48 -3.95 -1.20 -1.65
CA HIS A 48 -2.89 -1.38 -0.65
C HIS A 48 -3.12 -0.46 0.54
N ASN A 49 -2.85 -0.95 1.75
CA ASN A 49 -3.30 -0.33 2.99
C ASN A 49 -2.20 0.09 3.99
N GLU A 50 -0.93 -0.12 3.69
CA GLU A 50 0.15 0.19 4.61
C GLU A 50 0.70 1.60 4.39
N ALA A 51 0.47 2.51 5.33
CA ALA A 51 0.81 3.92 5.19
C ALA A 51 2.32 4.17 5.02
N ILE A 52 3.18 3.37 5.67
CA ILE A 52 4.63 3.50 5.54
C ILE A 52 5.11 3.38 4.09
N LEU A 53 4.47 2.54 3.28
CA LEU A 53 4.86 2.37 1.88
C LEU A 53 4.54 3.62 1.05
N TYR A 54 3.44 4.29 1.35
CA TYR A 54 3.08 5.57 0.71
C TYR A 54 4.03 6.69 1.12
N GLU A 55 4.50 6.72 2.37
CA GLU A 55 5.54 7.66 2.80
C GLU A 55 6.82 7.45 2.00
N TRP A 56 7.27 6.20 1.84
CA TRP A 56 8.45 5.89 1.04
C TRP A 56 8.30 6.30 -0.43
N VAL A 57 7.12 6.08 -1.02
CA VAL A 57 6.85 6.54 -2.39
C VAL A 57 6.89 8.05 -2.47
N LYS A 58 6.26 8.74 -1.52
CA LYS A 58 6.26 10.21 -1.48
C LYS A 58 7.65 10.80 -1.37
N GLU A 59 8.51 10.20 -0.54
CA GLU A 59 9.88 10.65 -0.30
C GLU A 59 10.81 10.38 -1.48
N ASN A 60 10.69 9.22 -2.12
CA ASN A 60 11.63 8.76 -3.13
C ASN A 60 11.15 9.03 -4.57
N GLU A 61 9.85 9.00 -4.79
CA GLU A 61 9.24 9.21 -6.12
C GLU A 61 7.98 10.08 -6.02
N PRO A 62 8.12 11.38 -5.75
CA PRO A 62 6.97 12.27 -5.56
C PRO A 62 6.06 12.36 -6.80
N GLU A 63 6.58 12.16 -7.99
CA GLU A 63 5.78 12.13 -9.22
C GLU A 63 4.89 10.86 -9.28
N LEU A 64 5.43 9.70 -8.88
CA LEU A 64 4.65 8.48 -8.76
C LEU A 64 3.56 8.66 -7.70
N PHE A 65 3.90 9.26 -6.56
CA PHE A 65 2.93 9.55 -5.50
C PHE A 65 1.77 10.41 -6.02
N ALA A 66 2.06 11.46 -6.79
CA ALA A 66 1.05 12.32 -7.40
C ALA A 66 0.16 11.54 -8.39
N ARG A 67 0.72 10.62 -9.17
CA ARG A 67 -0.06 9.76 -10.06
C ARG A 67 -0.97 8.82 -9.27
N ILE A 68 -0.47 8.21 -8.20
CA ILE A 68 -1.28 7.36 -7.31
C ILE A 68 -2.44 8.16 -6.70
N GLN A 69 -2.21 9.38 -6.24
CA GLN A 69 -3.28 10.24 -5.73
C GLN A 69 -4.37 10.49 -6.77
N ARG A 70 -4.01 10.67 -8.03
CA ARG A 70 -4.99 10.78 -9.12
C ARG A 70 -5.78 9.49 -9.29
N LYS A 71 -5.11 8.33 -9.24
CA LYS A 71 -5.78 7.01 -9.34
C LYS A 71 -6.75 6.77 -8.20
N VAL A 72 -6.42 7.22 -6.99
CA VAL A 72 -7.34 7.18 -5.85
C VAL A 72 -8.61 7.99 -6.14
N LYS A 73 -8.46 9.21 -6.65
CA LYS A 73 -9.59 10.08 -7.02
C LYS A 73 -10.44 9.50 -8.15
N GLU A 74 -9.82 8.80 -9.07
CA GLU A 74 -10.50 8.14 -10.20
C GLU A 74 -11.17 6.81 -9.82
N GLY A 75 -10.96 6.32 -8.60
CA GLY A 75 -11.49 5.04 -8.13
C GLY A 75 -10.74 3.81 -8.65
N LYS A 76 -9.54 3.97 -9.16
CA LYS A 76 -8.68 2.89 -9.66
C LYS A 76 -7.65 2.37 -8.65
N TRP A 77 -7.55 3.06 -7.53
CA TRP A 77 -6.66 2.71 -6.43
C TRP A 77 -7.37 2.96 -5.11
N HIS A 78 -7.43 1.96 -4.26
CA HIS A 78 -8.06 2.06 -2.94
C HIS A 78 -7.03 1.90 -1.83
N ILE A 79 -7.17 2.72 -0.80
CA ILE A 79 -6.43 2.58 0.45
C ILE A 79 -7.45 2.10 1.49
N MET A 80 -7.48 0.80 1.74
CA MET A 80 -8.45 0.18 2.63
C MET A 80 -7.77 -0.22 3.94
N GLY A 81 -8.39 0.15 5.06
CA GLY A 81 -7.81 -0.03 6.38
C GLY A 81 -7.15 1.23 6.90
N GLY A 82 -6.43 1.14 8.01
CA GLY A 82 -5.85 2.30 8.69
C GLY A 82 -4.54 2.00 9.40
N TRP A 83 -3.86 0.92 9.02
CA TRP A 83 -2.60 0.54 9.63
C TRP A 83 -1.44 1.36 9.04
N TYR A 84 -0.55 1.82 9.90
CA TYR A 84 0.75 2.32 9.45
C TYR A 84 1.57 1.20 8.83
N LEU A 85 1.57 0.06 9.50
CA LEU A 85 2.16 -1.19 9.05
C LEU A 85 1.26 -2.34 9.52
N GLN A 86 1.02 -3.33 8.66
CA GLN A 86 0.26 -4.52 9.01
C GLN A 86 0.87 -5.22 10.23
N PRO A 87 0.14 -5.35 11.36
CA PRO A 87 0.70 -5.90 12.58
C PRO A 87 0.66 -7.42 12.61
N ASP A 88 1.59 -8.01 13.35
CA ASP A 88 1.38 -9.33 13.94
C ASP A 88 0.42 -9.16 15.13
N CYS A 89 -0.73 -9.81 15.08
CA CYS A 89 -1.77 -9.61 16.10
C CYS A 89 -1.45 -10.23 17.46
N ASN A 90 -0.48 -11.13 17.52
CA ASN A 90 -0.14 -11.86 18.75
C ASN A 90 1.07 -11.29 19.52
N MET A 91 1.93 -10.55 18.84
CA MET A 91 3.19 -10.07 19.40
C MET A 91 3.14 -8.64 19.98
N PRO A 92 2.49 -7.65 19.32
CA PRO A 92 2.42 -6.30 19.82
C PRO A 92 1.50 -6.19 21.03
N ASN A 93 1.81 -5.24 21.92
CA ASN A 93 0.91 -4.88 23.00
C ASN A 93 -0.15 -3.86 22.53
N GLY A 94 -1.14 -3.57 23.39
CA GLY A 94 -2.24 -2.67 23.05
C GLY A 94 -1.78 -1.25 22.68
N GLU A 95 -0.78 -0.72 23.35
CA GLU A 95 -0.21 0.60 23.04
C GLU A 95 0.42 0.65 21.64
N SER A 96 1.14 -0.39 21.26
CA SER A 96 1.72 -0.50 19.93
C SER A 96 0.65 -0.53 18.84
N ILE A 97 -0.45 -1.23 19.08
CA ILE A 97 -1.59 -1.29 18.16
C ILE A 97 -2.25 0.09 18.02
N ILE A 98 -2.49 0.78 19.13
CA ILE A 98 -3.07 2.13 19.12
C ILE A 98 -2.18 3.10 18.32
N ARG A 99 -0.87 3.08 18.55
CA ARG A 99 0.08 3.93 17.82
C ARG A 99 0.12 3.59 16.35
N ASN A 100 0.09 2.31 16.00
CA ASN A 100 0.07 1.87 14.61
C ASN A 100 -1.15 2.45 13.87
N ILE A 101 -2.33 2.41 14.48
CA ILE A 101 -3.55 2.98 13.91
C ILE A 101 -3.44 4.51 13.84
N SER A 102 -2.99 5.15 14.92
CA SER A 102 -2.86 6.61 14.99
C SER A 102 -1.92 7.15 13.91
N GLU A 103 -0.77 6.53 13.70
CA GLU A 103 0.17 6.92 12.65
C GLU A 103 -0.36 6.58 11.24
N GLY A 104 -1.08 5.48 11.09
CA GLY A 104 -1.69 5.10 9.81
C GLY A 104 -2.75 6.08 9.31
N HIS A 105 -3.41 6.78 10.22
CA HIS A 105 -4.43 7.79 9.88
C HIS A 105 -3.88 9.22 9.77
N ARG A 106 -2.63 9.43 10.09
CA ARG A 106 -2.00 10.76 10.05
C ARG A 106 -1.69 11.24 8.65
#